data_ae28ef2373ecd93da31f0f1c99c2fbd7
#
_entry.id   ae28ef2373ecd93da31f0f1c99c2fbd7
#
_cell.length_a   1.000
_cell.length_b   1.000
_cell.length_c   1.000
_cell.angle_alpha   90.00
_cell.angle_beta   90.00
_cell.angle_gamma   90.00
#
_symmetry.space_group_name_H-M   'P 1'
#
loop_
_entity.id
_entity.type
_entity.pdbx_description
1 polymer ?
#
loop_
_entity_poly.entity_id
_entity_poly.type
_entity_poly.pdbx_seq_one_letter_code
_entity_poly.pdbx_strand_id
1 'polypeptide(L)'
;TAVMYGEDDYNLGMEVGLPAYHTVGMDGAFVAGIHEQLDGRYVKECDQTIIELLSSPQGSNGKGPDSGLLYREKAYLHDYPHCWRTDHPLLYYAMDSWFVRMTAVKEQLLKFNDDVEWAPDWVGEGRFGDWLRNVKDWAISRERYWGTPLPVWRSEDGQMKCVGSIEDLQAEVAKA
;
A
#
# COMPACT_ATOMS: atom_id res chain seq x y z
N THR A 1 7.51 -12.86 -5.44
CA THR A 1 7.17 -11.72 -4.57
C THR A 1 6.77 -10.54 -5.42
N ALA A 2 5.56 -10.03 -5.18
CA ALA A 2 4.97 -8.90 -5.92
C ALA A 2 5.10 -7.61 -5.10
N VAL A 3 6.29 -7.01 -5.09
CA VAL A 3 6.73 -5.93 -4.19
C VAL A 3 5.72 -4.78 -4.04
N MET A 4 5.00 -4.41 -5.12
CA MET A 4 4.05 -3.29 -5.07
C MET A 4 2.60 -3.69 -4.75
N TYR A 5 2.33 -4.97 -4.44
CA TYR A 5 0.96 -5.50 -4.35
C TYR A 5 0.68 -6.31 -3.08
N GLY A 6 1.46 -6.09 -2.03
CA GLY A 6 1.27 -6.67 -0.69
C GLY A 6 2.22 -6.04 0.32
N GLU A 7 1.78 -5.83 1.58
CA GLU A 7 2.60 -5.20 2.62
C GLU A 7 3.84 -6.06 2.94
N ASP A 8 3.65 -7.37 3.09
CA ASP A 8 4.75 -8.29 3.42
C ASP A 8 5.73 -8.42 2.23
N ASP A 9 5.21 -8.48 1.00
CA ASP A 9 6.02 -8.50 -0.21
C ASP A 9 6.82 -7.20 -0.38
N TYR A 10 6.19 -6.07 -0.07
CA TYR A 10 6.86 -4.76 -0.10
C TYR A 10 8.00 -4.69 0.91
N ASN A 11 7.73 -5.05 2.16
CA ASN A 11 8.73 -5.02 3.23
C ASN A 11 9.91 -5.94 2.92
N LEU A 12 9.64 -7.17 2.49
CA LEU A 12 10.70 -8.10 2.07
C LEU A 12 11.46 -7.56 0.85
N GLY A 13 10.76 -7.02 -0.14
CA GLY A 13 11.38 -6.43 -1.32
C GLY A 13 12.34 -5.29 -0.98
N MET A 14 11.94 -4.39 -0.08
CA MET A 14 12.79 -3.30 0.40
C MET A 14 14.00 -3.82 1.18
N GLU A 15 13.81 -4.81 2.05
CA GLU A 15 14.88 -5.41 2.86
C GLU A 15 15.98 -6.05 1.99
N VAL A 16 15.59 -6.75 0.94
CA VAL A 16 16.54 -7.47 0.06
C VAL A 16 16.92 -6.71 -1.22
N GLY A 17 16.42 -5.49 -1.38
CA GLY A 17 16.77 -4.60 -2.51
C GLY A 17 16.18 -5.05 -3.86
N LEU A 18 14.97 -5.62 -3.86
CA LEU A 18 14.28 -5.95 -5.11
C LEU A 18 13.75 -4.70 -5.81
N PRO A 19 13.65 -4.72 -7.15
CA PRO A 19 13.04 -3.63 -7.90
C PRO A 19 11.58 -3.41 -7.49
N ALA A 20 11.21 -2.16 -7.23
CA ALA A 20 9.86 -1.75 -6.88
C ALA A 20 9.28 -0.90 -8.01
N TYR A 21 8.48 -1.50 -8.87
CA TYR A 21 7.76 -0.81 -9.95
C TYR A 21 6.37 -1.39 -10.15
N HIS A 22 5.45 -0.55 -10.57
CA HIS A 22 4.08 -0.97 -10.85
C HIS A 22 3.98 -1.61 -12.23
N THR A 23 3.52 -2.85 -12.27
CA THR A 23 3.17 -3.57 -13.50
C THR A 23 1.69 -3.42 -13.86
N VAL A 24 0.89 -2.87 -12.94
CA VAL A 24 -0.54 -2.62 -13.09
C VAL A 24 -0.80 -1.13 -12.84
N GLY A 25 -1.59 -0.52 -13.69
CA GLY A 25 -2.01 0.88 -13.55
C GLY A 25 -3.11 1.10 -12.51
N MET A 26 -3.46 2.35 -12.26
CA MET A 26 -4.53 2.74 -11.33
C MET A 26 -5.92 2.27 -11.77
N ASP A 27 -6.09 1.93 -13.04
CA ASP A 27 -7.29 1.34 -13.63
C ASP A 27 -7.38 -0.18 -13.45
N GLY A 28 -6.35 -0.79 -12.82
CA GLY A 28 -6.25 -2.22 -12.64
C GLY A 28 -5.83 -3.00 -13.89
N ALA A 29 -5.42 -2.33 -14.95
CA ALA A 29 -4.92 -2.96 -16.17
C ALA A 29 -3.38 -3.05 -16.17
N PHE A 30 -2.83 -4.06 -16.83
CA PHE A 30 -1.39 -4.16 -17.03
C PHE A 30 -0.88 -2.95 -17.82
N VAL A 31 0.23 -2.35 -17.37
CA VAL A 31 0.88 -1.25 -18.11
C VAL A 31 1.56 -1.80 -19.38
N ALA A 32 1.77 -0.91 -20.35
CA ALA A 32 2.42 -1.29 -21.60
C ALA A 32 3.88 -1.75 -21.38
N GLY A 33 4.28 -2.77 -22.11
CA GLY A 33 5.64 -3.31 -22.07
C GLY A 33 5.87 -4.44 -21.08
N ILE A 34 4.83 -4.96 -20.46
CA ILE A 34 4.90 -6.16 -19.61
C ILE A 34 4.91 -7.42 -20.49
N HIS A 35 3.87 -7.61 -21.28
CA HIS A 35 3.77 -8.69 -22.26
C HIS A 35 2.64 -8.39 -23.24
N GLU A 36 2.85 -8.68 -24.55
CA GLU A 36 1.89 -8.38 -25.62
C GLU A 36 0.47 -8.94 -25.40
N GLN A 37 0.35 -10.07 -24.69
CA GLN A 37 -0.94 -10.71 -24.38
C GLN A 37 -1.56 -10.18 -23.08
N LEU A 38 -0.86 -9.36 -22.30
CA LEU A 38 -1.31 -8.84 -21.01
C LEU A 38 -1.54 -7.32 -21.05
N ASP A 39 -0.74 -6.60 -21.84
CA ASP A 39 -0.75 -5.14 -21.90
C ASP A 39 -2.16 -4.57 -22.12
N GLY A 40 -2.58 -3.67 -21.25
CA GLY A 40 -3.88 -3.00 -21.29
C GLY A 40 -5.06 -3.87 -20.84
N ARG A 41 -4.85 -5.12 -20.44
CA ARG A 41 -5.93 -6.00 -19.96
C ARG A 41 -6.07 -5.90 -18.44
N TYR A 42 -7.31 -6.00 -17.95
CA TYR A 42 -7.60 -6.03 -16.52
C TYR A 42 -6.97 -7.25 -15.85
N VAL A 43 -6.21 -7.00 -14.78
CA VAL A 43 -5.34 -8.02 -14.16
C VAL A 43 -6.08 -9.27 -13.71
N LYS A 44 -7.33 -9.14 -13.19
CA LYS A 44 -8.12 -10.30 -12.72
C LYS A 44 -8.68 -11.18 -13.84
N GLU A 45 -8.61 -10.73 -15.08
CA GLU A 45 -9.00 -11.52 -16.26
C GLU A 45 -7.82 -12.22 -16.93
N CYS A 46 -6.61 -12.04 -16.40
CA CYS A 46 -5.39 -12.52 -17.04
C CYS A 46 -4.82 -13.79 -16.40
N ASP A 47 -5.38 -14.29 -15.29
CA ASP A 47 -4.83 -15.42 -14.55
C ASP A 47 -4.59 -16.64 -15.46
N GLN A 48 -5.57 -17.03 -16.26
CA GLN A 48 -5.44 -18.17 -17.18
C GLN A 48 -4.35 -17.93 -18.25
N THR A 49 -4.30 -16.72 -18.81
CA THR A 49 -3.28 -16.34 -19.79
C THR A 49 -1.87 -16.41 -19.17
N ILE A 50 -1.71 -15.95 -17.91
CA ILE A 50 -0.43 -16.02 -17.21
C ILE A 50 -0.02 -17.47 -16.94
N ILE A 51 -0.95 -18.33 -16.51
CA ILE A 51 -0.69 -19.75 -16.30
C ILE A 51 -0.22 -20.40 -17.61
N GLU A 52 -0.89 -20.13 -18.73
CA GLU A 52 -0.51 -20.64 -20.04
C GLU A 52 0.87 -20.15 -20.48
N LEU A 53 1.19 -18.86 -20.28
CA LEU A 53 2.50 -18.29 -20.58
C LEU A 53 3.61 -18.93 -19.75
N LEU A 54 3.36 -19.15 -18.45
CA LEU A 54 4.33 -19.79 -17.55
C LEU A 54 4.49 -21.28 -17.81
N SER A 55 3.45 -21.95 -18.34
CA SER A 55 3.47 -23.37 -18.69
C SER A 55 4.11 -23.63 -20.05
N SER A 56 4.14 -22.61 -20.92
CA SER A 56 4.61 -22.75 -22.31
C SER A 56 6.14 -22.71 -22.39
N PRO A 57 6.76 -23.62 -23.16
CA PRO A 57 8.21 -23.56 -23.43
C PRO A 57 8.64 -22.27 -24.15
N GLN A 58 7.72 -21.58 -24.82
CA GLN A 58 7.96 -20.32 -25.54
C GLN A 58 7.93 -19.08 -24.63
N GLY A 59 7.35 -19.16 -23.43
CA GLY A 59 7.28 -18.06 -22.46
C GLY A 59 8.62 -17.63 -21.85
N SER A 60 9.70 -18.34 -22.14
CA SER A 60 11.03 -18.12 -21.57
C SER A 60 12.06 -17.52 -22.55
N ASN A 61 11.65 -16.67 -23.49
CA ASN A 61 12.57 -16.06 -24.48
C ASN A 61 13.51 -17.07 -25.20
N GLY A 62 13.01 -18.26 -25.50
CA GLY A 62 13.71 -19.26 -26.31
C GLY A 62 14.87 -19.98 -25.62
N LYS A 63 14.99 -19.92 -24.31
CA LYS A 63 16.04 -20.64 -23.57
C LYS A 63 15.57 -22.00 -23.07
N GLY A 64 15.56 -22.98 -23.96
CA GLY A 64 15.53 -24.40 -23.65
C GLY A 64 14.16 -25.08 -23.56
N PRO A 65 14.10 -26.38 -23.83
CA PRO A 65 12.85 -27.14 -23.94
C PRO A 65 12.13 -27.43 -22.59
N ASP A 66 12.77 -27.14 -21.46
CA ASP A 66 12.24 -27.44 -20.12
C ASP A 66 11.95 -26.18 -19.29
N SER A 67 11.73 -25.07 -19.94
CA SER A 67 11.58 -23.80 -19.27
C SER A 67 10.15 -23.49 -18.80
N GLY A 68 9.39 -24.49 -18.40
CA GLY A 68 8.18 -24.27 -17.65
C GLY A 68 8.52 -23.52 -16.36
N LEU A 69 8.24 -22.23 -16.35
CA LEU A 69 8.42 -21.38 -15.14
C LEU A 69 7.34 -21.69 -14.11
N LEU A 70 6.29 -22.39 -14.49
CA LEU A 70 5.21 -22.79 -13.62
C LEU A 70 5.66 -23.99 -12.75
N TYR A 71 5.90 -23.71 -11.47
CA TYR A 71 6.19 -24.76 -10.51
C TYR A 71 4.96 -25.60 -10.18
N ARG A 72 3.82 -24.95 -9.94
CA ARG A 72 2.56 -25.62 -9.57
C ARG A 72 1.37 -24.71 -9.71
N GLU A 73 0.28 -25.23 -10.22
CA GLU A 73 -1.05 -24.65 -10.15
C GLU A 73 -1.91 -25.43 -9.15
N LYS A 74 -2.67 -24.72 -8.32
CA LYS A 74 -3.63 -25.31 -7.39
C LYS A 74 -4.81 -24.35 -7.18
N ALA A 75 -6.01 -24.81 -7.46
CA ALA A 75 -7.21 -24.09 -7.07
C ALA A 75 -7.30 -24.03 -5.53
N TYR A 76 -7.53 -22.83 -5.01
CA TYR A 76 -7.66 -22.57 -3.58
C TYR A 76 -8.85 -21.65 -3.33
N LEU A 77 -9.82 -22.15 -2.56
CA LEU A 77 -10.98 -21.36 -2.16
C LEU A 77 -10.64 -20.57 -0.90
N HIS A 78 -10.78 -19.25 -0.97
CA HIS A 78 -10.56 -18.34 0.15
C HIS A 78 -11.46 -17.12 0.03
N ASP A 79 -11.65 -16.42 1.15
CA ASP A 79 -12.33 -15.13 1.16
C ASP A 79 -11.47 -14.08 0.46
N TYR A 80 -12.09 -13.25 -0.36
CA TYR A 80 -11.41 -12.16 -1.07
C TYR A 80 -12.13 -10.83 -0.81
N PRO A 81 -11.41 -9.74 -0.49
CA PRO A 81 -12.03 -8.46 -0.21
C PRO A 81 -12.61 -7.82 -1.47
N HIS A 82 -13.85 -7.37 -1.37
CA HIS A 82 -14.56 -6.65 -2.42
C HIS A 82 -14.93 -5.23 -1.97
N CYS A 83 -15.07 -4.34 -2.93
CA CYS A 83 -15.53 -2.98 -2.66
C CYS A 83 -17.01 -3.02 -2.21
N TRP A 84 -17.29 -2.53 -1.02
CA TRP A 84 -18.65 -2.54 -0.46
C TRP A 84 -19.68 -1.70 -1.24
N ARG A 85 -19.24 -0.85 -2.19
CA ARG A 85 -20.12 -0.03 -3.02
C ARG A 85 -20.38 -0.63 -4.39
N THR A 86 -19.37 -1.25 -5.00
CA THR A 86 -19.41 -1.69 -6.39
C THR A 86 -19.28 -3.19 -6.54
N ASP A 87 -19.02 -3.88 -5.43
CA ASP A 87 -18.78 -5.34 -5.38
C ASP A 87 -17.62 -5.82 -6.27
N HIS A 88 -16.76 -4.91 -6.74
CA HIS A 88 -15.57 -5.28 -7.47
C HIS A 88 -14.47 -5.78 -6.54
N PRO A 89 -13.68 -6.78 -6.95
CA PRO A 89 -12.54 -7.26 -6.18
C PRO A 89 -11.51 -6.13 -6.01
N LEU A 90 -11.00 -5.98 -4.79
CA LEU A 90 -9.98 -4.99 -4.48
C LEU A 90 -8.60 -5.48 -4.94
N LEU A 91 -7.74 -4.55 -5.32
CA LEU A 91 -6.32 -4.80 -5.54
C LEU A 91 -5.52 -4.17 -4.40
N TYR A 92 -4.58 -4.93 -3.82
CA TYR A 92 -3.54 -4.34 -3.00
C TYR A 92 -2.61 -3.56 -3.92
N TYR A 93 -2.28 -2.34 -3.52
CA TYR A 93 -1.52 -1.43 -4.37
C TYR A 93 -0.72 -0.46 -3.51
N ALA A 94 0.60 -0.46 -3.64
CA ALA A 94 1.46 0.47 -2.92
C ALA A 94 1.31 1.88 -3.51
N MET A 95 1.00 2.85 -2.65
CA MET A 95 0.77 4.24 -3.03
C MET A 95 1.45 5.18 -2.06
N ASP A 96 1.90 6.32 -2.56
CA ASP A 96 2.36 7.40 -1.71
C ASP A 96 1.21 7.94 -0.86
N SER A 97 1.47 8.11 0.42
CA SER A 97 0.48 8.59 1.37
C SER A 97 1.12 9.52 2.40
N TRP A 98 0.32 10.38 2.99
CA TRP A 98 0.75 11.19 4.12
C TRP A 98 0.55 10.42 5.41
N PHE A 99 1.58 10.41 6.24
CA PHE A 99 1.57 9.69 7.52
C PHE A 99 1.88 10.64 8.68
N VAL A 100 1.18 10.44 9.79
CA VAL A 100 1.62 10.92 11.10
C VAL A 100 2.55 9.86 11.67
N ARG A 101 3.80 10.23 11.97
CA ARG A 101 4.82 9.30 12.47
C ARG A 101 4.55 8.94 13.94
N MET A 102 3.58 8.05 14.15
CA MET A 102 3.20 7.56 15.48
C MET A 102 4.31 6.73 16.12
N THR A 103 5.10 6.03 15.30
CA THR A 103 6.25 5.24 15.77
C THR A 103 7.30 6.07 16.48
N ALA A 104 7.45 7.37 16.15
CA ALA A 104 8.39 8.28 16.79
C ALA A 104 8.04 8.60 18.26
N VAL A 105 6.76 8.47 18.63
CA VAL A 105 6.27 8.77 19.99
C VAL A 105 5.85 7.52 20.76
N LYS A 106 6.07 6.33 20.19
CA LYS A 106 5.65 5.02 20.73
C LYS A 106 6.08 4.84 22.19
N GLU A 107 7.36 5.04 22.49
CA GLU A 107 7.90 4.85 23.85
C GLU A 107 7.26 5.82 24.85
N GLN A 108 6.99 7.06 24.43
CA GLN A 108 6.31 8.05 25.26
C GLN A 108 4.86 7.66 25.51
N LEU A 109 4.15 7.15 24.49
CA LEU A 109 2.77 6.67 24.63
C LEU A 109 2.68 5.47 25.58
N LEU A 110 3.62 4.53 25.50
CA LEU A 110 3.70 3.39 26.42
C LEU A 110 3.90 3.87 27.86
N LYS A 111 4.84 4.81 28.09
CA LYS A 111 5.07 5.38 29.40
C LYS A 111 3.83 6.09 29.96
N PHE A 112 3.12 6.87 29.14
CA PHE A 112 1.90 7.53 29.56
C PHE A 112 0.76 6.54 29.84
N ASN A 113 0.72 5.40 29.12
CA ASN A 113 -0.23 4.36 29.41
C ASN A 113 -0.04 3.73 30.79
N ASP A 114 1.21 3.63 31.26
CA ASP A 114 1.52 3.13 32.60
C ASP A 114 1.05 4.08 33.72
N ASP A 115 0.91 5.37 33.40
CA ASP A 115 0.42 6.40 34.33
C ASP A 115 -1.12 6.49 34.40
N VAL A 116 -1.85 5.75 33.53
CA VAL A 116 -3.30 5.75 33.45
C VAL A 116 -3.91 4.71 34.41
N GLU A 117 -4.82 5.15 35.25
CA GLU A 117 -5.62 4.23 36.07
C GLU A 117 -6.74 3.59 35.22
N TRP A 118 -6.55 2.34 34.88
CA TRP A 118 -7.48 1.60 34.03
C TRP A 118 -8.56 0.89 34.86
N ALA A 119 -9.79 0.92 34.39
CA ALA A 119 -10.88 0.15 34.95
C ALA A 119 -11.63 -0.66 33.84
N PRO A 120 -11.42 -1.97 33.75
CA PRO A 120 -10.57 -2.82 34.60
C PRO A 120 -9.07 -2.72 34.24
N ASP A 121 -8.20 -2.98 35.21
CA ASP A 121 -6.74 -2.81 35.12
C ASP A 121 -6.10 -3.53 33.93
N TRP A 122 -6.57 -4.73 33.61
CA TRP A 122 -6.01 -5.54 32.53
C TRP A 122 -6.12 -4.91 31.12
N VAL A 123 -6.94 -3.86 30.95
CA VAL A 123 -7.08 -3.19 29.64
C VAL A 123 -5.78 -2.45 29.27
N GLY A 124 -5.13 -1.81 30.25
CA GLY A 124 -3.91 -1.04 30.03
C GLY A 124 -2.74 -1.90 29.58
N GLU A 125 -2.48 -2.99 30.27
CA GLU A 125 -1.41 -3.94 29.91
C GLU A 125 -1.77 -4.80 28.70
N GLY A 126 -3.02 -5.25 28.62
CA GLY A 126 -3.51 -6.16 27.59
C GLY A 126 -3.80 -5.45 26.29
N ARG A 127 -5.06 -5.39 25.91
CA ARG A 127 -5.49 -4.97 24.57
C ARG A 127 -4.99 -3.61 24.14
N PHE A 128 -5.01 -2.61 25.03
CA PHE A 128 -4.57 -1.26 24.71
C PHE A 128 -3.04 -1.16 24.66
N GLY A 129 -2.37 -1.74 25.65
CA GLY A 129 -0.90 -1.83 25.67
C GLY A 129 -0.34 -2.61 24.48
N ASP A 130 -0.98 -3.70 24.09
CA ASP A 130 -0.62 -4.45 22.89
C ASP A 130 -0.79 -3.61 21.62
N TRP A 131 -1.87 -2.85 21.52
CA TRP A 131 -2.08 -1.93 20.41
C TRP A 131 -0.98 -0.85 20.35
N LEU A 132 -0.58 -0.27 21.49
CA LEU A 132 0.53 0.70 21.55
C LEU A 132 1.88 0.07 21.20
N ARG A 133 2.15 -1.14 21.67
CA ARG A 133 3.39 -1.88 21.33
C ARG A 133 3.52 -2.16 19.83
N ASN A 134 2.38 -2.33 19.16
CA ASN A 134 2.31 -2.60 17.72
C ASN A 134 1.85 -1.39 16.91
N VAL A 135 1.94 -0.16 17.47
CA VAL A 135 1.51 1.05 16.77
C VAL A 135 2.28 1.22 15.47
N LYS A 136 1.53 1.46 14.40
CA LYS A 136 2.05 1.81 13.08
C LYS A 136 1.87 3.30 12.83
N ASP A 137 2.63 3.86 11.90
CA ASP A 137 2.42 5.21 11.43
C ASP A 137 1.02 5.37 10.84
N TRP A 138 0.36 6.45 11.16
CA TRP A 138 -1.04 6.66 10.81
C TRP A 138 -1.18 7.31 9.45
N ALA A 139 -1.65 6.56 8.44
CA ALA A 139 -2.00 7.08 7.13
C ALA A 139 -3.22 8.00 7.22
N ILE A 140 -3.04 9.28 6.94
CA ILE A 140 -4.08 10.31 7.05
C ILE A 140 -4.65 10.74 5.69
N SER A 141 -3.92 10.54 4.60
CA SER A 141 -4.42 10.86 3.26
C SER A 141 -5.33 9.78 2.70
N ARG A 142 -6.25 10.18 1.86
CA ARG A 142 -7.12 9.29 1.09
C ARG A 142 -7.32 9.87 -0.30
N GLU A 143 -7.12 9.07 -1.33
CA GLU A 143 -7.40 9.43 -2.72
C GLU A 143 -8.87 9.21 -3.06
N ARG A 144 -9.74 9.80 -2.28
CA ARG A 144 -11.17 9.65 -2.46
C ARG A 144 -11.78 10.99 -2.82
N TYR A 145 -12.54 11.04 -3.89
CA TYR A 145 -13.34 12.19 -4.24
C TYR A 145 -14.27 12.58 -3.08
N TRP A 146 -14.43 13.88 -2.81
CA TRP A 146 -15.08 14.44 -1.62
C TRP A 146 -14.34 14.18 -0.30
N GLY A 147 -13.04 14.05 -0.33
CA GLY A 147 -12.21 14.12 0.87
C GLY A 147 -11.96 15.56 1.31
N THR A 148 -11.71 15.76 2.60
CA THR A 148 -11.17 17.02 3.11
C THR A 148 -9.70 17.15 2.68
N PRO A 149 -9.29 18.22 2.00
CA PRO A 149 -7.88 18.42 1.63
C PRO A 149 -7.02 18.57 2.87
N LEU A 150 -5.79 18.04 2.82
CA LEU A 150 -4.80 18.29 3.86
C LEU A 150 -4.30 19.74 3.71
N PRO A 151 -4.13 20.49 4.82
CA PRO A 151 -3.66 21.86 4.79
C PRO A 151 -2.15 21.96 4.57
N VAL A 152 -1.65 21.25 3.55
CA VAL A 152 -0.22 21.17 3.22
C VAL A 152 -0.01 21.73 1.83
N TRP A 153 0.82 22.75 1.74
CA TRP A 153 1.27 23.35 0.47
C TRP A 153 2.66 22.87 0.15
N ARG A 154 2.89 22.54 -1.10
CA ARG A 154 4.21 22.17 -1.63
C ARG A 154 4.54 23.11 -2.78
N SER A 155 5.71 23.75 -2.71
CA SER A 155 6.27 24.55 -3.80
C SER A 155 6.94 23.68 -4.87
N GLU A 156 7.23 24.28 -6.03
CA GLU A 156 7.90 23.59 -7.14
C GLU A 156 9.30 23.11 -6.78
N ASP A 157 10.01 23.84 -5.90
CA ASP A 157 11.32 23.45 -5.38
C ASP A 157 11.26 22.40 -4.23
N GLY A 158 10.05 21.90 -3.93
CA GLY A 158 9.83 20.81 -2.99
C GLY A 158 9.71 21.24 -1.53
N GLN A 159 9.74 22.55 -1.20
CA GLN A 159 9.47 23.01 0.16
C GLN A 159 8.01 22.73 0.53
N MET A 160 7.80 22.36 1.80
CA MET A 160 6.46 22.03 2.29
C MET A 160 6.11 22.90 3.50
N LYS A 161 4.86 23.33 3.54
CA LYS A 161 4.31 24.07 4.67
C LYS A 161 2.93 23.57 5.04
N CYS A 162 2.76 23.20 6.30
CA CYS A 162 1.45 22.93 6.87
C CYS A 162 0.90 24.21 7.49
N VAL A 163 -0.32 24.59 7.15
CA VAL A 163 -1.02 25.76 7.65
C VAL A 163 -2.10 25.30 8.61
N GLY A 164 -1.99 25.70 9.86
CA GLY A 164 -2.84 25.20 10.95
C GLY A 164 -4.13 26.01 11.18
N SER A 165 -4.19 27.25 10.67
CA SER A 165 -5.35 28.14 10.88
C SER A 165 -5.59 29.07 9.70
N ILE A 166 -6.76 29.72 9.68
CA ILE A 166 -7.08 30.75 8.68
C ILE A 166 -6.17 31.96 8.84
N GLU A 167 -5.82 32.34 10.07
CA GLU A 167 -4.91 33.43 10.40
C GLU A 167 -3.51 33.16 9.83
N ASP A 168 -3.01 31.91 9.98
CA ASP A 168 -1.74 31.51 9.40
C ASP A 168 -1.78 31.60 7.88
N LEU A 169 -2.87 31.15 7.26
CA LEU A 169 -3.04 31.25 5.80
C LEU A 169 -3.02 32.72 5.34
N GLN A 170 -3.75 33.59 6.02
CA GLN A 170 -3.77 35.02 5.71
C GLN A 170 -2.38 35.64 5.85
N ALA A 171 -1.63 35.26 6.90
CA ALA A 171 -0.28 35.75 7.11
C ALA A 171 0.68 35.28 6.00
N GLU A 172 0.52 34.08 5.48
CA GLU A 172 1.35 33.59 4.39
C GLU A 172 0.99 34.24 3.04
N VAL A 173 -0.29 34.41 2.77
CA VAL A 173 -0.75 35.14 1.56
C VAL A 173 -0.27 36.59 1.56
N ALA A 174 -0.22 37.23 2.72
CA ALA A 174 0.28 38.61 2.85
C ALA A 174 1.80 38.74 2.66
N LYS A 175 2.57 37.64 2.72
CA LYS A 175 4.03 37.61 2.47
C LYS A 175 4.36 37.34 1.01
N ALA A 176 3.43 36.79 0.24
CA ALA A 176 3.60 36.42 -1.15
C ALA A 176 3.32 37.61 -2.08
#